data_5bd86850fba8c852e0645f4b810d0072
#
_entry.id   5bd86850fba8c852e0645f4b810d0072
#
_cell.length_a   1.000
_cell.length_b   1.000
_cell.length_c   1.000
_cell.angle_alpha   90.00
_cell.angle_beta   90.00
_cell.angle_gamma   90.00
#
_symmetry.space_group_name_H-M   'P 1'
#
loop_
_entity.id
_entity.type
_entity.pdbx_description
1 polymer ?
#
loop_
_entity_poly.entity_id
_entity_poly.type
_entity_poly.pdbx_seq_one_letter_code
_entity_poly.pdbx_strand_id
1 'polypeptide(L)'
;MNPFAVFQKSNIHIVSAKGSYVYDEDGRAYLDMYGGHAVISIGHAHPHYVSTLRQQLDRIAFYSNAVENKLQDCLALELGEQSGYPDYSVFFSNSGAEANENAIKLASFHTGRSKVLAMSNAFHGRTSATVAATDIGSMRAPINENFNFVFTPFNDISSLRKQLETEVFCAVIIEGIQGVGGIHVADDAFLNDVRSACDDTGTLLILDEIQSGYGRSGRFFSHQYAGIKPDLITVAKGIANGFPMAATLISPSFKPVLGQLGTTFGGNHLACAAALAVLEVMKDEKLLDNVVVVGDFLREELKKLAGVEEVRGRGLMIGVEFEKDITALMDNLLYQEGVFTGYAGNYTLRLLPALNFSLEEAQLFLKKLKNALKNEG
;
A
#
# COMPACT_ATOMS: atom_id res chain seq x y z
N MET A 1 -18.77 -26.53 6.62
CA MET A 1 -18.94 -25.07 6.50
C MET A 1 -18.21 -24.63 5.24
N ASN A 2 -18.76 -23.67 4.50
CA ASN A 2 -18.12 -23.08 3.32
C ASN A 2 -17.67 -21.64 3.65
N PRO A 3 -16.59 -21.13 3.03
CA PRO A 3 -16.24 -19.72 3.11
C PRO A 3 -17.40 -18.83 2.65
N PHE A 4 -17.61 -17.70 3.35
CA PHE A 4 -18.63 -16.74 2.96
C PHE A 4 -18.25 -16.06 1.63
N ALA A 5 -19.10 -16.18 0.62
CA ALA A 5 -18.78 -15.83 -0.77
C ALA A 5 -18.92 -14.30 -1.03
N VAL A 6 -17.90 -13.54 -0.68
CA VAL A 6 -17.83 -12.08 -0.88
C VAL A 6 -16.79 -11.65 -1.92
N PHE A 7 -16.07 -12.58 -2.52
CA PHE A 7 -15.07 -12.31 -3.54
C PHE A 7 -15.49 -12.93 -4.88
N GLN A 8 -15.35 -12.16 -5.95
CA GLN A 8 -15.34 -12.70 -7.30
C GLN A 8 -13.99 -13.43 -7.50
N LYS A 9 -14.02 -14.71 -7.86
CA LYS A 9 -12.82 -15.53 -8.01
C LYS A 9 -12.70 -16.00 -9.46
N SER A 10 -11.47 -16.02 -9.98
CA SER A 10 -11.14 -16.80 -11.18
C SER A 10 -11.15 -18.29 -10.86
N ASN A 11 -11.32 -19.14 -11.88
CA ASN A 11 -11.27 -20.60 -11.74
C ASN A 11 -9.82 -21.14 -11.78
N ILE A 12 -8.86 -20.36 -11.27
CA ILE A 12 -7.44 -20.72 -11.24
C ILE A 12 -7.06 -21.07 -9.79
N HIS A 13 -6.48 -22.25 -9.60
CA HIS A 13 -6.01 -22.71 -8.29
C HIS A 13 -4.49 -22.60 -8.21
N ILE A 14 -3.99 -21.52 -7.60
CA ILE A 14 -2.55 -21.27 -7.40
C ILE A 14 -2.04 -22.14 -6.24
N VAL A 15 -0.98 -22.92 -6.50
CA VAL A 15 -0.39 -23.86 -5.53
C VAL A 15 1.06 -23.54 -5.17
N SER A 16 1.77 -22.78 -6.00
CA SER A 16 3.16 -22.40 -5.74
C SER A 16 3.50 -21.06 -6.40
N ALA A 17 4.62 -20.45 -5.96
CA ALA A 17 5.07 -19.19 -6.53
C ALA A 17 6.59 -19.02 -6.36
N LYS A 18 7.25 -18.30 -7.29
CA LYS A 18 8.68 -17.98 -7.22
C LYS A 18 8.99 -16.72 -8.03
N GLY A 19 9.71 -15.77 -7.43
CA GLY A 19 10.06 -14.50 -8.07
C GLY A 19 8.82 -13.74 -8.51
N SER A 20 8.70 -13.45 -9.79
CA SER A 20 7.55 -12.75 -10.39
C SER A 20 6.46 -13.69 -10.91
N TYR A 21 6.51 -14.97 -10.59
CA TYR A 21 5.59 -15.97 -11.14
C TYR A 21 4.81 -16.69 -10.06
N VAL A 22 3.53 -16.99 -10.37
CA VAL A 22 2.69 -17.92 -9.63
C VAL A 22 2.33 -19.09 -10.54
N TYR A 23 2.08 -20.27 -9.96
CA TYR A 23 1.84 -21.50 -10.70
C TYR A 23 0.55 -22.18 -10.20
N ASP A 24 -0.28 -22.62 -11.13
CA ASP A 24 -1.49 -23.39 -10.81
C ASP A 24 -1.19 -24.90 -10.61
N GLU A 25 -2.24 -25.66 -10.30
CA GLU A 25 -2.16 -27.10 -10.06
C GLU A 25 -1.75 -27.92 -11.29
N ASP A 26 -1.95 -27.39 -12.49
CA ASP A 26 -1.51 -28.00 -13.77
C ASP A 26 -0.06 -27.61 -14.12
N GLY A 27 0.59 -26.79 -13.29
CA GLY A 27 1.97 -26.31 -13.51
C GLY A 27 2.08 -25.16 -14.49
N ARG A 28 0.97 -24.56 -14.92
CA ARG A 28 0.99 -23.37 -15.78
C ARG A 28 1.52 -22.17 -14.99
N ALA A 29 2.47 -21.46 -15.60
CA ALA A 29 3.05 -20.26 -15.03
C ALA A 29 2.24 -19.01 -15.43
N TYR A 30 2.04 -18.12 -14.47
CA TYR A 30 1.42 -16.82 -14.66
C TYR A 30 2.39 -15.73 -14.18
N LEU A 31 2.64 -14.74 -15.02
CA LEU A 31 3.42 -13.56 -14.66
C LEU A 31 2.56 -12.67 -13.73
N ASP A 32 3.06 -12.38 -12.52
CA ASP A 32 2.31 -11.64 -11.50
C ASP A 32 2.61 -10.14 -11.58
N MET A 33 1.82 -9.42 -12.37
CA MET A 33 1.85 -7.96 -12.46
C MET A 33 0.98 -7.27 -11.39
N TYR A 34 0.54 -8.01 -10.36
CA TYR A 34 -0.37 -7.47 -9.34
C TYR A 34 0.17 -7.63 -7.91
N GLY A 35 1.05 -8.61 -7.68
CA GLY A 35 1.64 -8.87 -6.36
C GLY A 35 0.63 -9.07 -5.24
N GLY A 36 -0.58 -9.60 -5.55
CA GLY A 36 -1.65 -9.73 -4.57
C GLY A 36 -2.02 -8.39 -3.92
N HIS A 37 -2.39 -7.38 -4.69
CA HIS A 37 -2.64 -5.98 -4.26
C HIS A 37 -1.37 -5.23 -3.80
N ALA A 38 -0.22 -5.46 -4.42
CA ALA A 38 1.09 -4.93 -4.03
C ALA A 38 1.58 -5.42 -2.64
N VAL A 39 1.14 -6.60 -2.22
CA VAL A 39 1.59 -7.23 -0.97
C VAL A 39 2.96 -7.87 -1.14
N ILE A 40 3.20 -8.53 -2.28
CA ILE A 40 4.49 -9.13 -2.60
C ILE A 40 5.46 -8.01 -3.02
N SER A 41 6.43 -7.73 -2.15
CA SER A 41 7.42 -6.67 -2.37
C SER A 41 8.73 -7.20 -2.95
N ILE A 42 9.34 -8.22 -2.35
CA ILE A 42 10.64 -8.75 -2.74
C ILE A 42 10.57 -10.00 -3.63
N GLY A 43 9.40 -10.25 -4.23
CA GLY A 43 9.12 -11.45 -5.02
C GLY A 43 8.66 -12.63 -4.18
N HIS A 44 8.00 -13.59 -4.84
CA HIS A 44 7.51 -14.80 -4.20
C HIS A 44 8.66 -15.72 -3.80
N ALA A 45 8.52 -16.34 -2.62
CA ALA A 45 9.45 -17.36 -2.11
C ALA A 45 10.93 -16.95 -2.18
N HIS A 46 11.25 -15.68 -1.89
CA HIS A 46 12.63 -15.18 -1.86
C HIS A 46 13.49 -16.03 -0.91
N PRO A 47 14.66 -16.56 -1.33
CA PRO A 47 15.44 -17.53 -0.53
C PRO A 47 15.79 -17.05 0.87
N HIS A 48 16.27 -15.80 1.00
CA HIS A 48 16.63 -15.20 2.29
C HIS A 48 15.39 -15.13 3.20
N TYR A 49 14.27 -14.61 2.70
CA TYR A 49 13.00 -14.51 3.43
C TYR A 49 12.52 -15.88 3.93
N VAL A 50 12.51 -16.89 3.06
CA VAL A 50 12.07 -18.26 3.44
C VAL A 50 12.99 -18.87 4.49
N SER A 51 14.33 -18.68 4.35
CA SER A 51 15.32 -19.16 5.32
C SER A 51 15.11 -18.50 6.68
N THR A 52 14.96 -17.18 6.72
CA THR A 52 14.74 -16.41 7.96
C THR A 52 13.47 -16.86 8.69
N LEU A 53 12.36 -17.03 7.97
CA LEU A 53 11.11 -17.50 8.58
C LEU A 53 11.22 -18.92 9.13
N ARG A 54 11.87 -19.85 8.42
CA ARG A 54 12.11 -21.21 8.90
C ARG A 54 12.93 -21.22 10.20
N GLN A 55 14.03 -20.47 10.25
CA GLN A 55 14.85 -20.33 11.44
C GLN A 55 14.09 -19.71 12.62
N GLN A 56 13.23 -18.72 12.34
CA GLN A 56 12.43 -18.10 13.39
C GLN A 56 11.33 -19.04 13.92
N LEU A 57 10.71 -19.86 13.04
CA LEU A 57 9.75 -20.88 13.44
C LEU A 57 10.35 -21.94 14.35
N ASP A 58 11.62 -22.33 14.11
CA ASP A 58 12.35 -23.30 14.96
C ASP A 58 12.64 -22.73 16.38
N ARG A 59 12.55 -21.41 16.57
CA ARG A 59 12.78 -20.76 17.87
C ARG A 59 11.49 -20.43 18.57
N ILE A 60 10.73 -19.49 18.00
CA ILE A 60 9.45 -19.03 18.55
C ILE A 60 8.70 -18.20 17.48
N ALA A 61 7.41 -18.50 17.28
CA ALA A 61 6.55 -17.75 16.37
C ALA A 61 5.93 -16.53 17.05
N PHE A 62 5.48 -16.69 18.30
CA PHE A 62 4.70 -15.70 19.02
C PHE A 62 4.90 -15.79 20.55
N TYR A 63 4.98 -14.63 21.18
CA TYR A 63 4.69 -14.46 22.61
C TYR A 63 4.05 -13.08 22.82
N SER A 64 3.46 -12.90 24.00
CA SER A 64 2.73 -11.68 24.39
C SER A 64 3.62 -10.43 24.43
N ASN A 65 3.06 -9.29 24.05
CA ASN A 65 3.67 -7.96 24.23
C ASN A 65 3.83 -7.53 25.68
N ALA A 66 3.51 -8.40 26.65
CA ALA A 66 3.82 -8.19 28.07
C ALA A 66 5.30 -8.43 28.42
N VAL A 67 6.10 -8.92 27.50
CA VAL A 67 7.55 -9.12 27.65
C VAL A 67 8.31 -8.45 26.52
N GLU A 68 9.60 -8.18 26.76
CA GLU A 68 10.47 -7.59 25.75
C GLU A 68 10.65 -8.51 24.52
N ASN A 69 10.66 -7.93 23.34
CA ASN A 69 10.92 -8.60 22.09
C ASN A 69 11.99 -7.81 21.30
N LYS A 70 13.23 -8.25 21.36
CA LYS A 70 14.37 -7.60 20.69
C LYS A 70 14.20 -7.47 19.17
N LEU A 71 13.38 -8.32 18.53
CA LEU A 71 13.13 -8.18 17.10
C LEU A 71 12.26 -6.95 16.81
N GLN A 72 11.40 -6.53 17.74
CA GLN A 72 10.66 -5.26 17.58
C GLN A 72 11.62 -4.07 17.63
N ASP A 73 12.57 -4.07 18.55
CA ASP A 73 13.58 -2.99 18.68
C ASP A 73 14.45 -2.92 17.43
N CYS A 74 14.95 -4.07 16.96
CA CYS A 74 15.74 -4.15 15.74
C CYS A 74 14.94 -3.65 14.52
N LEU A 75 13.70 -4.08 14.41
CA LEU A 75 12.83 -3.67 13.29
C LEU A 75 12.50 -2.18 13.34
N ALA A 76 12.22 -1.63 14.51
CA ALA A 76 11.96 -0.20 14.67
C ALA A 76 13.16 0.64 14.25
N LEU A 77 14.39 0.22 14.67
CA LEU A 77 15.63 0.88 14.29
C LEU A 77 15.87 0.82 12.78
N GLU A 78 15.84 -0.37 12.18
CA GLU A 78 16.11 -0.57 10.76
C GLU A 78 15.07 0.11 9.86
N LEU A 79 13.80 0.05 10.26
CA LEU A 79 12.72 0.76 9.58
C LEU A 79 12.91 2.28 9.65
N GLY A 80 13.27 2.81 10.81
CA GLY A 80 13.55 4.24 10.99
C GLY A 80 14.71 4.71 10.12
N GLU A 81 15.82 3.96 10.08
CA GLU A 81 16.99 4.29 9.28
C GLU A 81 16.70 4.25 7.77
N GLN A 82 16.12 3.15 7.27
CA GLN A 82 15.86 3.00 5.83
C GLN A 82 14.75 3.91 5.31
N SER A 83 13.77 4.22 6.15
CA SER A 83 12.68 5.12 5.78
C SER A 83 13.03 6.61 5.88
N GLY A 84 14.14 6.97 6.58
CA GLY A 84 14.51 8.34 6.84
C GLY A 84 13.77 8.99 8.01
N TYR A 85 13.19 8.18 8.91
CA TYR A 85 12.46 8.60 10.12
C TYR A 85 13.05 7.97 11.40
N PRO A 86 14.36 8.11 11.67
CA PRO A 86 15.00 7.44 12.81
C PRO A 86 14.53 7.96 14.18
N ASP A 87 13.89 9.11 14.23
CA ASP A 87 13.34 9.75 15.43
C ASP A 87 11.88 9.42 15.71
N TYR A 88 11.18 8.71 14.78
CA TYR A 88 9.81 8.28 14.99
C TYR A 88 9.74 7.02 15.87
N SER A 89 8.68 6.94 16.67
CA SER A 89 8.30 5.70 17.34
C SER A 89 7.44 4.82 16.43
N VAL A 90 7.35 3.51 16.73
CA VAL A 90 6.57 2.57 15.93
C VAL A 90 5.61 1.80 16.81
N PHE A 91 4.35 1.70 16.38
CA PHE A 91 3.37 0.77 16.92
C PHE A 91 3.03 -0.30 15.87
N PHE A 92 3.33 -1.56 16.19
CA PHE A 92 3.09 -2.69 15.27
C PHE A 92 1.65 -3.22 15.40
N SER A 93 1.07 -3.61 14.27
CA SER A 93 -0.26 -4.23 14.14
C SER A 93 -0.24 -5.31 13.04
N ASN A 94 -1.41 -5.78 12.56
CA ASN A 94 -1.46 -6.95 11.67
C ASN A 94 -2.01 -6.62 10.28
N SER A 95 -2.72 -5.51 10.14
CA SER A 95 -3.35 -5.10 8.88
C SER A 95 -3.29 -3.59 8.69
N GLY A 96 -3.37 -3.15 7.43
CA GLY A 96 -3.43 -1.72 7.12
C GLY A 96 -4.63 -1.03 7.76
N ALA A 97 -5.77 -1.71 7.85
CA ALA A 97 -6.93 -1.17 8.54
C ALA A 97 -6.64 -0.91 10.02
N GLU A 98 -5.98 -1.85 10.72
CA GLU A 98 -5.56 -1.63 12.12
C GLU A 98 -4.57 -0.45 12.25
N ALA A 99 -3.61 -0.32 11.33
CA ALA A 99 -2.66 0.79 11.34
C ALA A 99 -3.38 2.14 11.19
N ASN A 100 -4.31 2.25 10.23
CA ASN A 100 -5.11 3.47 10.04
C ASN A 100 -6.06 3.75 11.21
N GLU A 101 -6.72 2.73 11.78
CA GLU A 101 -7.54 2.88 13.01
C GLU A 101 -6.71 3.48 14.16
N ASN A 102 -5.50 2.94 14.38
CA ASN A 102 -4.62 3.43 15.44
C ASN A 102 -4.11 4.84 15.16
N ALA A 103 -3.78 5.19 13.90
CA ALA A 103 -3.39 6.54 13.52
C ALA A 103 -4.51 7.55 13.75
N ILE A 104 -5.73 7.26 13.31
CA ILE A 104 -6.91 8.11 13.52
C ILE A 104 -7.19 8.27 15.03
N LYS A 105 -7.11 7.18 15.78
CA LYS A 105 -7.32 7.18 17.23
C LYS A 105 -6.28 8.03 17.97
N LEU A 106 -4.99 7.91 17.60
CA LEU A 106 -3.91 8.73 18.16
C LEU A 106 -4.12 10.20 17.83
N ALA A 107 -4.48 10.54 16.59
CA ALA A 107 -4.75 11.92 16.19
C ALA A 107 -5.90 12.54 17.01
N SER A 108 -6.96 11.77 17.23
CA SER A 108 -8.10 12.21 18.06
C SER A 108 -7.70 12.40 19.53
N PHE A 109 -6.92 11.50 20.12
CA PHE A 109 -6.41 11.65 21.48
C PHE A 109 -5.49 12.88 21.63
N HIS A 110 -4.61 13.11 20.65
CA HIS A 110 -3.64 14.20 20.70
C HIS A 110 -4.30 15.58 20.61
N THR A 111 -5.28 15.73 19.70
CA THR A 111 -5.94 17.01 19.42
C THR A 111 -7.19 17.26 20.29
N GLY A 112 -7.79 16.22 20.86
CA GLY A 112 -9.12 16.28 21.50
C GLY A 112 -10.27 16.48 20.51
N ARG A 113 -10.01 16.46 19.19
CA ARG A 113 -11.00 16.63 18.12
C ARG A 113 -11.48 15.27 17.61
N SER A 114 -12.63 15.24 16.92
CA SER A 114 -13.26 13.96 16.50
C SER A 114 -13.45 13.81 14.99
N LYS A 115 -13.29 14.89 14.19
CA LYS A 115 -13.49 14.81 12.75
C LYS A 115 -12.21 14.46 12.00
N VAL A 116 -12.36 13.70 10.93
CA VAL A 116 -11.28 13.33 10.00
C VAL A 116 -11.65 13.80 8.60
N LEU A 117 -10.71 14.46 7.93
CA LEU A 117 -10.84 14.84 6.54
C LEU A 117 -10.10 13.80 5.67
N ALA A 118 -10.83 13.15 4.77
CA ALA A 118 -10.30 12.19 3.81
C ALA A 118 -10.49 12.69 2.38
N MET A 119 -9.82 12.05 1.42
CA MET A 119 -9.93 12.42 0.00
C MET A 119 -11.06 11.64 -0.68
N SER A 120 -11.70 12.28 -1.66
CA SER A 120 -12.61 11.58 -2.58
C SER A 120 -11.88 10.43 -3.27
N ASN A 121 -12.57 9.33 -3.53
CA ASN A 121 -12.05 8.07 -4.09
C ASN A 121 -10.96 7.37 -3.24
N ALA A 122 -10.74 7.77 -1.99
CA ALA A 122 -9.78 7.14 -1.10
C ALA A 122 -10.23 5.75 -0.62
N PHE A 123 -9.24 4.91 -0.30
CA PHE A 123 -9.44 3.61 0.33
C PHE A 123 -8.46 3.42 1.50
N HIS A 124 -9.00 3.40 2.72
CA HIS A 124 -8.18 3.28 3.94
C HIS A 124 -8.41 1.98 4.73
N GLY A 125 -9.36 1.14 4.34
CA GLY A 125 -9.62 -0.15 4.97
C GLY A 125 -11.10 -0.52 5.07
N ARG A 126 -11.36 -1.62 5.80
CA ARG A 126 -12.69 -2.23 5.93
C ARG A 126 -13.18 -2.34 7.37
N THR A 127 -12.42 -1.85 8.35
CA THR A 127 -12.85 -1.75 9.76
C THR A 127 -13.60 -0.45 10.00
N SER A 128 -14.11 -0.20 11.21
CA SER A 128 -15.15 0.79 11.45
C SER A 128 -14.76 2.23 11.05
N ALA A 129 -13.65 2.77 11.57
CA ALA A 129 -13.23 4.13 11.21
C ALA A 129 -12.63 4.16 9.80
N THR A 130 -11.88 3.14 9.40
CA THR A 130 -11.23 3.11 8.08
C THR A 130 -12.21 2.94 6.94
N VAL A 131 -13.33 2.19 7.11
CA VAL A 131 -14.36 2.11 6.09
C VAL A 131 -15.19 3.41 6.03
N ALA A 132 -15.34 4.11 7.16
CA ALA A 132 -15.94 5.44 7.18
C ALA A 132 -15.07 6.49 6.46
N ALA A 133 -13.73 6.34 6.51
CA ALA A 133 -12.77 7.15 5.76
C ALA A 133 -12.58 6.70 4.29
N THR A 134 -13.20 5.58 3.88
CA THR A 134 -13.16 5.06 2.51
C THR A 134 -14.33 5.61 1.70
N ASP A 135 -14.04 6.25 0.56
CA ASP A 135 -15.06 6.87 -0.30
C ASP A 135 -15.66 5.88 -1.32
N ILE A 136 -16.15 4.74 -0.81
CA ILE A 136 -16.85 3.72 -1.60
C ILE A 136 -18.11 3.32 -0.82
N GLY A 137 -19.26 3.94 -1.18
CA GLY A 137 -20.51 3.82 -0.44
C GLY A 137 -20.99 2.38 -0.23
N SER A 138 -20.79 1.48 -1.21
CA SER A 138 -21.19 0.07 -1.12
C SER A 138 -20.43 -0.75 -0.05
N MET A 139 -19.34 -0.22 0.49
CA MET A 139 -18.54 -0.87 1.54
C MET A 139 -18.98 -0.47 2.95
N ARG A 140 -19.75 0.60 3.09
CA ARG A 140 -20.20 1.12 4.37
C ARG A 140 -21.51 0.45 4.80
N ALA A 141 -21.52 -0.14 5.99
CA ALA A 141 -22.76 -0.56 6.64
C ALA A 141 -23.38 0.64 7.37
N PRO A 142 -24.69 0.63 7.70
CA PRO A 142 -25.33 1.73 8.44
C PRO A 142 -24.61 2.14 9.73
N ILE A 143 -24.00 1.21 10.44
CA ILE A 143 -23.18 1.47 11.65
C ILE A 143 -21.90 2.28 11.36
N ASN A 144 -21.43 2.29 10.11
CA ASN A 144 -20.21 3.00 9.70
C ASN A 144 -20.52 4.40 9.14
N GLU A 145 -21.80 4.71 8.91
CA GLU A 145 -22.24 6.05 8.53
C GLU A 145 -22.16 6.95 9.77
N ASN A 146 -21.16 7.81 9.79
CA ASN A 146 -21.03 8.81 10.85
C ASN A 146 -20.52 10.14 10.30
N PHE A 147 -20.95 11.25 10.92
CA PHE A 147 -20.66 12.62 10.50
C PHE A 147 -19.24 13.09 10.87
N ASN A 148 -18.40 12.21 11.43
CA ASN A 148 -17.02 12.53 11.79
C ASN A 148 -16.07 12.40 10.61
N PHE A 149 -16.48 11.77 9.50
CA PHE A 149 -15.67 11.64 8.29
C PHE A 149 -16.23 12.53 7.19
N VAL A 150 -15.38 13.41 6.67
CA VAL A 150 -15.73 14.37 5.62
C VAL A 150 -14.77 14.13 4.44
N PHE A 151 -15.30 14.23 3.22
CA PHE A 151 -14.49 14.05 2.01
C PHE A 151 -14.27 15.39 1.30
N THR A 152 -13.08 15.54 0.72
CA THR A 152 -12.69 16.68 -0.11
C THR A 152 -12.07 16.18 -1.42
N PRO A 153 -12.20 16.91 -2.55
CA PRO A 153 -11.55 16.48 -3.78
C PRO A 153 -10.04 16.33 -3.66
N PHE A 154 -9.49 15.30 -4.29
CA PHE A 154 -8.05 15.06 -4.36
C PHE A 154 -7.37 16.10 -5.27
N ASN A 155 -6.18 16.58 -4.91
CA ASN A 155 -5.45 17.66 -5.57
C ASN A 155 -6.19 19.03 -5.63
N ASP A 156 -7.19 19.26 -4.76
CA ASP A 156 -7.87 20.56 -4.61
C ASP A 156 -7.56 21.18 -3.23
N ILE A 157 -6.51 21.97 -3.18
CA ILE A 157 -6.07 22.64 -1.94
C ILE A 157 -7.08 23.69 -1.46
N SER A 158 -7.81 24.35 -2.36
CA SER A 158 -8.79 25.37 -2.00
C SER A 158 -9.93 24.78 -1.20
N SER A 159 -10.47 23.66 -1.66
CA SER A 159 -11.52 22.91 -0.95
C SER A 159 -11.01 22.35 0.39
N LEU A 160 -9.77 21.84 0.43
CA LEU A 160 -9.16 21.32 1.64
C LEU A 160 -8.97 22.44 2.70
N ARG A 161 -8.36 23.56 2.35
CA ARG A 161 -8.15 24.70 3.27
C ARG A 161 -9.46 25.20 3.86
N LYS A 162 -10.49 25.38 3.04
CA LYS A 162 -11.81 25.81 3.48
C LYS A 162 -12.41 24.87 4.54
N GLN A 163 -12.19 23.55 4.43
CA GLN A 163 -12.63 22.60 5.46
C GLN A 163 -11.80 22.78 6.74
N LEU A 164 -10.48 22.89 6.65
CA LEU A 164 -9.59 22.98 7.81
C LEU A 164 -9.75 24.29 8.60
N GLU A 165 -10.15 25.40 7.96
CA GLU A 165 -10.46 26.68 8.65
C GLU A 165 -11.53 26.53 9.75
N THR A 166 -12.31 25.47 9.74
CA THR A 166 -13.29 25.17 10.81
C THR A 166 -12.66 24.68 12.10
N GLU A 167 -11.38 24.29 12.07
CA GLU A 167 -10.57 23.77 13.20
C GLU A 167 -11.21 22.59 13.98
N VAL A 168 -12.11 21.84 13.36
CA VAL A 168 -12.80 20.70 14.01
C VAL A 168 -12.15 19.34 13.69
N PHE A 169 -11.20 19.30 12.75
CA PHE A 169 -10.57 18.07 12.31
C PHE A 169 -9.39 17.69 13.22
N CYS A 170 -9.35 16.43 13.65
CA CYS A 170 -8.18 15.87 14.33
C CYS A 170 -7.09 15.50 13.34
N ALA A 171 -7.47 15.08 12.13
CA ALA A 171 -6.52 14.69 11.10
C ALA A 171 -7.05 14.91 9.68
N VAL A 172 -6.11 15.09 8.76
CA VAL A 172 -6.24 14.77 7.34
C VAL A 172 -5.61 13.40 7.14
N ILE A 173 -6.31 12.46 6.48
CA ILE A 173 -5.75 11.18 6.04
C ILE A 173 -5.70 11.15 4.51
N ILE A 174 -4.54 10.80 3.95
CA ILE A 174 -4.29 10.87 2.52
C ILE A 174 -3.35 9.75 2.05
N GLU A 175 -3.68 9.11 0.93
CA GLU A 175 -2.75 8.28 0.15
C GLU A 175 -1.92 9.21 -0.74
N GLY A 176 -0.60 9.13 -0.71
CA GLY A 176 0.24 9.89 -1.65
C GLY A 176 0.05 9.45 -3.10
N ILE A 177 -0.41 8.20 -3.30
CA ILE A 177 -0.91 7.66 -4.56
C ILE A 177 -2.15 6.83 -4.25
N GLN A 178 -3.32 7.26 -4.71
CA GLN A 178 -4.58 6.55 -4.49
C GLN A 178 -4.58 5.20 -5.20
N GLY A 179 -4.49 4.12 -4.42
CA GLY A 179 -4.34 2.79 -4.99
C GLY A 179 -5.62 2.25 -5.65
N VAL A 180 -6.67 2.09 -4.86
CA VAL A 180 -7.98 1.58 -5.32
C VAL A 180 -8.68 2.60 -6.20
N GLY A 181 -8.48 3.88 -5.94
CA GLY A 181 -9.04 4.99 -6.72
C GLY A 181 -8.52 5.10 -8.16
N GLY A 182 -7.53 4.29 -8.59
CA GLY A 182 -7.06 4.27 -9.98
C GLY A 182 -5.64 4.78 -10.21
N ILE A 183 -4.78 4.73 -9.22
CA ILE A 183 -3.37 5.16 -9.27
C ILE A 183 -3.23 6.67 -9.55
N HIS A 184 -4.10 7.48 -8.97
CA HIS A 184 -3.96 8.93 -9.03
C HIS A 184 -2.88 9.40 -8.05
N VAL A 185 -1.93 10.18 -8.56
CA VAL A 185 -0.78 10.68 -7.78
C VAL A 185 -1.12 12.05 -7.19
N ALA A 186 -0.79 12.23 -5.92
CA ALA A 186 -0.84 13.56 -5.31
C ALA A 186 0.26 14.44 -5.91
N ASP A 187 -0.09 15.65 -6.29
CA ASP A 187 0.88 16.66 -6.72
C ASP A 187 1.78 17.03 -5.54
N ASP A 188 3.10 17.17 -5.78
CA ASP A 188 4.04 17.52 -4.73
C ASP A 188 3.71 18.90 -4.11
N ALA A 189 3.24 19.86 -4.92
CA ALA A 189 2.77 21.16 -4.45
C ALA A 189 1.52 21.01 -3.56
N PHE A 190 0.56 20.17 -3.95
CA PHE A 190 -0.63 19.87 -3.15
C PHE A 190 -0.25 19.30 -1.79
N LEU A 191 0.65 18.30 -1.71
CA LEU A 191 1.09 17.73 -0.44
C LEU A 191 1.79 18.76 0.46
N ASN A 192 2.60 19.66 -0.11
CA ASN A 192 3.21 20.76 0.63
C ASN A 192 2.17 21.72 1.21
N ASP A 193 1.16 22.07 0.40
CA ASP A 193 0.06 22.93 0.83
C ASP A 193 -0.81 22.26 1.90
N VAL A 194 -1.06 20.95 1.78
CA VAL A 194 -1.76 20.15 2.81
C VAL A 194 -0.99 20.20 4.13
N ARG A 195 0.35 20.00 4.11
CA ARG A 195 1.16 20.07 5.32
C ARG A 195 1.05 21.46 5.97
N SER A 196 1.22 22.53 5.17
CA SER A 196 1.07 23.92 5.66
C SER A 196 -0.32 24.16 6.27
N ALA A 197 -1.39 23.73 5.60
CA ALA A 197 -2.75 23.91 6.09
C ALA A 197 -3.01 23.14 7.41
N CYS A 198 -2.42 21.95 7.54
CA CYS A 198 -2.46 21.19 8.79
C CYS A 198 -1.73 21.92 9.92
N ASP A 199 -0.54 22.48 9.64
CA ASP A 199 0.22 23.25 10.63
C ASP A 199 -0.52 24.51 11.08
N ASP A 200 -1.11 25.26 10.13
CA ASP A 200 -1.85 26.49 10.39
C ASP A 200 -3.08 26.28 11.30
N THR A 201 -3.70 25.08 11.25
CA THR A 201 -4.96 24.76 11.97
C THR A 201 -4.78 23.79 13.14
N GLY A 202 -3.55 23.34 13.41
CA GLY A 202 -3.27 22.31 14.40
C GLY A 202 -4.00 20.97 14.11
N THR A 203 -4.19 20.67 12.82
CA THR A 203 -4.72 19.39 12.34
C THR A 203 -3.54 18.46 12.04
N LEU A 204 -3.64 17.19 12.39
CA LEU A 204 -2.55 16.24 12.14
C LEU A 204 -2.62 15.66 10.73
N LEU A 205 -1.46 15.38 10.13
CA LEU A 205 -1.35 14.76 8.82
C LEU A 205 -1.00 13.28 8.95
N ILE A 206 -1.89 12.42 8.47
CA ILE A 206 -1.70 10.97 8.36
C ILE A 206 -1.42 10.62 6.91
N LEU A 207 -0.23 10.11 6.59
CA LEU A 207 0.08 9.54 5.28
C LEU A 207 -0.17 8.03 5.31
N ASP A 208 -1.14 7.61 4.50
CA ASP A 208 -1.41 6.20 4.26
C ASP A 208 -0.46 5.68 3.17
N GLU A 209 0.64 5.09 3.62
CA GLU A 209 1.67 4.46 2.76
C GLU A 209 1.52 2.94 2.68
N ILE A 210 0.33 2.43 2.98
CA ILE A 210 0.04 0.99 3.00
C ILE A 210 0.28 0.35 1.63
N GLN A 211 -0.05 1.04 0.54
CA GLN A 211 0.18 0.52 -0.80
C GLN A 211 1.32 1.21 -1.54
N SER A 212 1.53 2.49 -1.34
CA SER A 212 2.52 3.32 -2.04
C SER A 212 3.91 3.30 -1.41
N GLY A 213 4.01 2.90 -0.15
CA GLY A 213 5.27 2.83 0.60
C GLY A 213 6.12 1.58 0.31
N TYR A 214 7.13 1.40 1.13
CA TYR A 214 8.09 0.29 1.03
C TYR A 214 8.72 0.16 -0.36
N GLY A 215 9.18 1.29 -0.91
CA GLY A 215 9.92 1.33 -2.18
C GLY A 215 9.05 1.30 -3.44
N ARG A 216 7.75 1.07 -3.34
CA ARG A 216 6.81 0.88 -4.46
C ARG A 216 6.86 2.03 -5.48
N SER A 217 7.00 3.27 -5.03
CA SER A 217 7.07 4.47 -5.87
C SER A 217 8.48 4.84 -6.34
N GLY A 218 9.53 4.12 -5.92
CA GLY A 218 10.94 4.44 -6.18
C GLY A 218 11.61 5.25 -5.07
N ARG A 219 10.85 5.70 -4.06
CA ARG A 219 11.34 6.16 -2.75
C ARG A 219 10.76 5.26 -1.67
N PHE A 220 11.34 5.27 -0.46
CA PHE A 220 10.83 4.42 0.61
C PHE A 220 9.36 4.72 0.90
N PHE A 221 8.99 6.01 0.97
CA PHE A 221 7.61 6.49 1.03
C PHE A 221 7.29 7.42 -0.14
N SER A 222 6.06 7.37 -0.65
CA SER A 222 5.62 8.15 -1.81
C SER A 222 5.62 9.66 -1.53
N HIS A 223 5.29 10.09 -0.30
CA HIS A 223 5.28 11.50 0.08
C HIS A 223 6.67 12.15 0.13
N GLN A 224 7.75 11.36 0.13
CA GLN A 224 9.11 11.89 0.14
C GLN A 224 9.48 12.64 -1.14
N TYR A 225 8.71 12.50 -2.21
CA TYR A 225 8.86 13.35 -3.40
C TYR A 225 8.52 14.82 -3.09
N ALA A 226 7.51 15.07 -2.28
CA ALA A 226 7.15 16.41 -1.83
C ALA A 226 8.06 16.96 -0.71
N GLY A 227 8.89 16.14 -0.09
CA GLY A 227 9.80 16.55 0.98
C GLY A 227 9.10 16.91 2.31
N ILE A 228 7.84 16.55 2.48
CA ILE A 228 7.07 16.82 3.70
C ILE A 228 7.34 15.79 4.81
N LYS A 229 7.09 16.18 6.07
CA LYS A 229 7.09 15.28 7.23
C LYS A 229 5.68 15.19 7.79
N PRO A 230 5.00 14.02 7.69
CA PRO A 230 3.69 13.82 8.30
C PRO A 230 3.79 13.56 9.81
N ASP A 231 2.69 13.70 10.53
CA ASP A 231 2.65 13.39 11.96
C ASP A 231 2.57 11.89 12.22
N LEU A 232 1.87 11.17 11.33
CA LEU A 232 1.70 9.72 11.39
C LEU A 232 1.85 9.11 9.98
N ILE A 233 2.51 7.96 9.89
CA ILE A 233 2.65 7.20 8.64
C ILE A 233 2.16 5.78 8.89
N THR A 234 1.27 5.28 8.07
CA THR A 234 0.77 3.91 8.19
C THR A 234 1.32 3.02 7.07
N VAL A 235 1.75 1.83 7.43
CA VAL A 235 2.36 0.86 6.53
C VAL A 235 1.80 -0.54 6.73
N ALA A 236 1.72 -1.32 5.65
CA ALA A 236 1.31 -2.73 5.65
C ALA A 236 1.77 -3.38 4.33
N LYS A 237 1.05 -4.39 3.83
CA LYS A 237 1.28 -5.03 2.53
C LYS A 237 2.75 -5.41 2.30
N GLY A 238 3.51 -4.54 1.63
CA GLY A 238 4.92 -4.77 1.30
C GLY A 238 5.86 -4.96 2.50
N ILE A 239 5.45 -4.54 3.71
CA ILE A 239 6.28 -4.59 4.93
C ILE A 239 6.82 -5.99 5.24
N ALA A 240 6.03 -7.05 4.97
CA ALA A 240 6.38 -8.42 5.33
C ALA A 240 6.12 -9.43 4.21
N ASN A 241 6.10 -9.00 2.95
CA ASN A 241 6.05 -9.85 1.74
C ASN A 241 5.02 -10.99 1.80
N GLY A 242 3.80 -10.69 2.28
CA GLY A 242 2.70 -11.65 2.38
C GLY A 242 2.40 -12.16 3.79
N PHE A 243 3.30 -11.98 4.76
CA PHE A 243 2.97 -12.24 6.16
C PHE A 243 2.12 -11.11 6.72
N PRO A 244 1.02 -11.38 7.45
CA PRO A 244 0.16 -10.34 8.02
C PRO A 244 0.91 -9.47 9.03
N MET A 245 1.23 -8.24 8.63
CA MET A 245 1.90 -7.25 9.44
C MET A 245 1.58 -5.84 8.96
N ALA A 246 1.54 -4.90 9.90
CA ALA A 246 1.41 -3.48 9.65
C ALA A 246 2.09 -2.69 10.77
N ALA A 247 2.30 -1.41 10.55
CA ALA A 247 2.80 -0.51 11.57
C ALA A 247 2.25 0.92 11.37
N THR A 248 2.24 1.67 12.47
CA THR A 248 2.06 3.11 12.49
C THR A 248 3.35 3.74 12.99
N LEU A 249 4.02 4.53 12.16
CA LEU A 249 5.14 5.36 12.56
C LEU A 249 4.58 6.67 13.13
N ILE A 250 5.10 7.07 14.28
CA ILE A 250 4.52 8.11 15.15
C ILE A 250 5.58 9.16 15.40
N SER A 251 5.32 10.42 15.05
CA SER A 251 6.28 11.51 15.21
C SER A 251 6.63 11.76 16.69
N PRO A 252 7.79 12.37 16.98
CA PRO A 252 8.23 12.68 18.34
C PRO A 252 7.31 13.63 19.13
N SER A 253 6.36 14.29 18.45
CA SER A 253 5.36 15.16 19.08
C SER A 253 4.38 14.41 19.99
N PHE A 254 4.21 13.10 19.78
CA PHE A 254 3.33 12.26 20.57
C PHE A 254 4.02 11.72 21.81
N LYS A 255 3.29 11.66 22.92
CA LYS A 255 3.74 11.00 24.15
C LYS A 255 2.96 9.68 24.34
N PRO A 256 3.66 8.56 24.57
CA PRO A 256 2.99 7.28 24.80
C PRO A 256 2.20 7.33 26.11
N VAL A 257 0.97 6.80 26.07
CA VAL A 257 0.13 6.62 27.24
C VAL A 257 -0.29 5.15 27.32
N LEU A 258 -0.01 4.52 28.44
CA LEU A 258 -0.33 3.11 28.64
C LEU A 258 -1.83 2.86 28.46
N GLY A 259 -2.15 1.83 27.66
CA GLY A 259 -3.53 1.41 27.40
C GLY A 259 -4.26 2.17 26.30
N GLN A 260 -3.69 3.22 25.71
CA GLN A 260 -4.32 3.92 24.57
C GLN A 260 -4.39 3.06 23.32
N LEU A 261 -3.33 2.31 23.02
CA LEU A 261 -3.26 1.35 21.92
C LEU A 261 -3.03 -0.04 22.48
N GLY A 262 -3.42 -1.05 21.71
CA GLY A 262 -3.21 -2.45 22.08
C GLY A 262 -3.42 -3.39 20.91
N THR A 263 -2.68 -4.50 20.93
CA THR A 263 -2.78 -5.58 19.95
C THR A 263 -2.29 -6.89 20.55
N THR A 264 -2.94 -7.99 20.22
CA THR A 264 -2.48 -9.32 20.65
C THR A 264 -1.31 -9.80 19.80
N PHE A 265 -1.44 -9.73 18.47
CA PHE A 265 -0.48 -10.33 17.54
C PHE A 265 0.50 -9.34 16.91
N GLY A 266 0.22 -8.03 16.98
CA GLY A 266 1.07 -7.02 16.36
C GLY A 266 2.48 -7.05 16.92
N GLY A 267 3.49 -7.09 16.03
CA GLY A 267 4.90 -7.17 16.40
C GLY A 267 5.34 -8.54 16.92
N ASN A 268 4.62 -9.63 16.61
CA ASN A 268 5.07 -10.96 16.99
C ASN A 268 6.42 -11.33 16.34
N HIS A 269 7.12 -12.30 16.91
CA HIS A 269 8.48 -12.66 16.50
C HIS A 269 8.58 -13.02 15.02
N LEU A 270 7.62 -13.80 14.53
CA LEU A 270 7.64 -14.26 13.12
C LEU A 270 7.36 -13.10 12.16
N ALA A 271 6.42 -12.19 12.50
CA ALA A 271 6.14 -10.99 11.72
C ALA A 271 7.35 -10.05 11.67
N CYS A 272 8.00 -9.82 12.81
CA CYS A 272 9.22 -8.99 12.87
C CYS A 272 10.36 -9.59 12.06
N ALA A 273 10.58 -10.91 12.15
CA ALA A 273 11.59 -11.60 11.34
C ALA A 273 11.29 -11.49 9.83
N ALA A 274 10.01 -11.61 9.45
CA ALA A 274 9.58 -11.41 8.07
C ALA A 274 9.87 -9.99 7.55
N ALA A 275 9.54 -8.97 8.34
CA ALA A 275 9.76 -7.57 7.96
C ALA A 275 11.24 -7.20 7.92
N LEU A 276 12.06 -7.70 8.87
CA LEU A 276 13.51 -7.51 8.82
C LEU A 276 14.11 -8.11 7.55
N ALA A 277 13.73 -9.34 7.19
CA ALA A 277 14.20 -9.96 5.95
C ALA A 277 13.80 -9.15 4.69
N VAL A 278 12.62 -8.51 4.69
CA VAL A 278 12.23 -7.60 3.60
C VAL A 278 13.16 -6.40 3.51
N LEU A 279 13.43 -5.72 4.63
CA LEU A 279 14.30 -4.54 4.66
C LEU A 279 15.73 -4.89 4.25
N GLU A 280 16.27 -6.04 4.70
CA GLU A 280 17.58 -6.55 4.31
C GLU A 280 17.67 -6.76 2.79
N VAL A 281 16.71 -7.46 2.19
CA VAL A 281 16.67 -7.69 0.74
C VAL A 281 16.51 -6.38 -0.03
N MET A 282 15.63 -5.48 0.40
CA MET A 282 15.46 -4.18 -0.25
C MET A 282 16.76 -3.39 -0.33
N LYS A 283 17.57 -3.41 0.74
CA LYS A 283 18.85 -2.73 0.85
C LYS A 283 19.93 -3.43 0.00
N ASP A 284 20.09 -4.74 0.21
CA ASP A 284 21.19 -5.52 -0.39
C ASP A 284 21.04 -5.62 -1.92
N GLU A 285 19.81 -5.78 -2.42
CA GLU A 285 19.52 -5.85 -3.85
C GLU A 285 19.21 -4.48 -4.49
N LYS A 286 19.30 -3.38 -3.72
CA LYS A 286 19.05 -2.00 -4.18
C LYS A 286 17.71 -1.85 -4.93
N LEU A 287 16.66 -2.41 -4.35
CA LEU A 287 15.38 -2.53 -5.04
C LEU A 287 14.75 -1.18 -5.39
N LEU A 288 15.01 -0.11 -4.65
CA LEU A 288 14.51 1.23 -4.96
C LEU A 288 15.04 1.72 -6.32
N ASP A 289 16.32 1.49 -6.61
CA ASP A 289 16.93 1.86 -7.90
C ASP A 289 16.29 1.06 -9.05
N ASN A 290 16.10 -0.25 -8.85
CA ASN A 290 15.42 -1.11 -9.82
C ASN A 290 13.99 -0.64 -10.11
N VAL A 291 13.24 -0.26 -9.09
CA VAL A 291 11.86 0.24 -9.22
C VAL A 291 11.79 1.49 -10.09
N VAL A 292 12.77 2.41 -9.96
CA VAL A 292 12.84 3.61 -10.80
C VAL A 292 13.11 3.22 -12.25
N VAL A 293 14.15 2.43 -12.50
CA VAL A 293 14.58 2.05 -13.86
C VAL A 293 13.47 1.29 -14.60
N VAL A 294 12.93 0.24 -13.97
CA VAL A 294 11.90 -0.60 -14.60
C VAL A 294 10.56 0.13 -14.71
N GLY A 295 10.22 0.93 -13.69
CA GLY A 295 9.00 1.74 -13.69
C GLY A 295 8.99 2.80 -14.79
N ASP A 296 10.10 3.51 -14.99
CA ASP A 296 10.24 4.50 -16.05
C ASP A 296 10.15 3.84 -17.44
N PHE A 297 10.86 2.72 -17.61
CA PHE A 297 10.80 1.95 -18.86
C PHE A 297 9.36 1.50 -19.18
N LEU A 298 8.65 0.92 -18.21
CA LEU A 298 7.27 0.47 -18.42
C LEU A 298 6.35 1.65 -18.78
N ARG A 299 6.42 2.77 -18.06
CA ARG A 299 5.56 3.93 -18.31
C ARG A 299 5.78 4.53 -19.70
N GLU A 300 7.04 4.63 -20.14
CA GLU A 300 7.35 5.14 -21.47
C GLU A 300 6.90 4.21 -22.60
N GLU A 301 6.99 2.90 -22.42
CA GLU A 301 6.54 1.94 -23.42
C GLU A 301 5.01 1.80 -23.46
N LEU A 302 4.34 1.87 -22.30
CA LEU A 302 2.88 1.78 -22.21
C LEU A 302 2.19 2.96 -22.89
N LYS A 303 2.74 4.19 -22.80
CA LYS A 303 2.22 5.39 -23.49
C LYS A 303 2.16 5.26 -25.01
N LYS A 304 2.97 4.36 -25.60
CA LYS A 304 3.04 4.14 -27.06
C LYS A 304 1.99 3.15 -27.57
N LEU A 305 1.23 2.51 -26.70
CA LEU A 305 0.25 1.50 -27.08
C LEU A 305 -1.02 2.15 -27.62
N ALA A 306 -1.58 1.58 -28.67
CA ALA A 306 -2.88 2.02 -29.20
C ALA A 306 -3.99 1.75 -28.16
N GLY A 307 -4.93 2.68 -28.07
CA GLY A 307 -6.05 2.60 -27.13
C GLY A 307 -5.72 2.99 -25.68
N VAL A 308 -4.46 3.35 -25.38
CA VAL A 308 -4.07 3.91 -24.09
C VAL A 308 -4.31 5.42 -24.12
N GLU A 309 -5.13 5.91 -23.21
CA GLU A 309 -5.44 7.33 -23.04
C GLU A 309 -4.45 8.02 -22.10
N GLU A 310 -4.14 7.38 -20.94
CA GLU A 310 -3.23 7.90 -19.94
C GLU A 310 -2.40 6.79 -19.29
N VAL A 311 -1.14 7.11 -18.96
CA VAL A 311 -0.29 6.28 -18.08
C VAL A 311 0.16 7.14 -16.92
N ARG A 312 -0.28 6.80 -15.70
CA ARG A 312 0.00 7.53 -14.48
C ARG A 312 0.66 6.65 -13.42
N GLY A 313 1.20 7.26 -12.37
CA GLY A 313 1.86 6.57 -11.27
C GLY A 313 3.32 6.93 -11.10
N ARG A 314 3.99 6.28 -10.12
CA ARG A 314 5.43 6.42 -9.84
C ARG A 314 6.04 5.05 -9.57
N GLY A 315 7.27 4.83 -10.01
CA GLY A 315 7.96 3.56 -9.86
C GLY A 315 7.16 2.39 -10.45
N LEU A 316 6.98 1.33 -9.68
CA LEU A 316 6.18 0.15 -10.02
C LEU A 316 4.75 0.19 -9.46
N MET A 317 4.19 1.38 -9.27
CA MET A 317 2.77 1.61 -9.02
C MET A 317 2.20 2.35 -10.22
N ILE A 318 1.68 1.60 -11.21
CA ILE A 318 1.33 2.10 -12.55
C ILE A 318 -0.16 1.86 -12.82
N GLY A 319 -0.86 2.91 -13.23
CA GLY A 319 -2.21 2.88 -13.78
C GLY A 319 -2.16 3.17 -15.28
N VAL A 320 -2.82 2.32 -16.06
CA VAL A 320 -2.96 2.48 -17.51
C VAL A 320 -4.43 2.66 -17.82
N GLU A 321 -4.83 3.85 -18.20
CA GLU A 321 -6.20 4.17 -18.60
C GLU A 321 -6.39 3.85 -20.06
N PHE A 322 -7.49 3.19 -20.39
CA PHE A 322 -7.85 2.84 -21.75
C PHE A 322 -9.12 3.57 -22.18
N GLU A 323 -9.23 3.85 -23.48
CA GLU A 323 -10.43 4.45 -24.10
C GLU A 323 -11.66 3.54 -24.02
N LYS A 324 -11.46 2.23 -23.88
CA LYS A 324 -12.53 1.21 -23.87
C LYS A 324 -12.51 0.40 -22.56
N ASP A 325 -13.63 -0.23 -22.27
CA ASP A 325 -13.76 -1.21 -21.18
C ASP A 325 -12.70 -2.32 -21.33
N ILE A 326 -11.95 -2.56 -20.25
CA ILE A 326 -10.80 -3.51 -20.23
C ILE A 326 -11.18 -4.91 -19.73
N THR A 327 -12.45 -5.21 -19.53
CA THR A 327 -12.87 -6.51 -18.98
C THR A 327 -12.38 -7.67 -19.88
N ALA A 328 -12.58 -7.55 -21.20
CA ALA A 328 -12.12 -8.55 -22.15
C ALA A 328 -10.58 -8.63 -22.21
N LEU A 329 -9.90 -7.47 -22.15
CA LEU A 329 -8.44 -7.42 -22.07
C LEU A 329 -7.89 -8.15 -20.84
N MET A 330 -8.49 -7.94 -19.66
CA MET A 330 -8.06 -8.63 -18.45
C MET A 330 -8.25 -10.14 -18.53
N ASP A 331 -9.39 -10.60 -19.07
CA ASP A 331 -9.64 -12.02 -19.29
C ASP A 331 -8.64 -12.63 -20.29
N ASN A 332 -8.33 -11.92 -21.37
CA ASN A 332 -7.33 -12.35 -22.36
C ASN A 332 -5.91 -12.40 -21.73
N LEU A 333 -5.51 -11.37 -20.99
CA LEU A 333 -4.24 -11.38 -20.24
C LEU A 333 -4.15 -12.57 -19.29
N LEU A 334 -5.20 -12.84 -18.52
CA LEU A 334 -5.20 -13.92 -17.53
C LEU A 334 -5.23 -15.30 -18.19
N TYR A 335 -6.21 -15.56 -19.06
CA TYR A 335 -6.48 -16.90 -19.55
C TYR A 335 -5.67 -17.29 -20.80
N GLN A 336 -5.32 -16.33 -21.67
CA GLN A 336 -4.54 -16.62 -22.88
C GLN A 336 -3.06 -16.36 -22.64
N GLU A 337 -2.72 -15.17 -22.18
CA GLU A 337 -1.32 -14.75 -22.01
C GLU A 337 -0.69 -15.20 -20.68
N GLY A 338 -1.48 -15.64 -19.70
CA GLY A 338 -0.98 -16.05 -18.38
C GLY A 338 -0.37 -14.89 -17.60
N VAL A 339 -1.11 -13.78 -17.44
CA VAL A 339 -0.68 -12.60 -16.69
C VAL A 339 -1.77 -12.18 -15.70
N PHE A 340 -1.42 -12.11 -14.41
CA PHE A 340 -2.28 -11.49 -13.41
C PHE A 340 -2.09 -9.97 -13.39
N THR A 341 -3.18 -9.22 -13.44
CA THR A 341 -3.20 -7.76 -13.31
C THR A 341 -4.27 -7.31 -12.32
N GLY A 342 -4.18 -6.08 -11.83
CA GLY A 342 -5.27 -5.43 -11.10
C GLY A 342 -6.08 -4.49 -11.99
N TYR A 343 -7.15 -3.92 -11.43
CA TYR A 343 -7.98 -2.93 -12.12
C TYR A 343 -8.55 -1.90 -11.14
N ALA A 344 -9.01 -0.77 -11.68
CA ALA A 344 -9.84 0.20 -10.99
C ALA A 344 -10.93 0.68 -11.97
N GLY A 345 -12.20 0.53 -11.57
CA GLY A 345 -13.32 0.71 -12.49
C GLY A 345 -13.18 -0.22 -13.71
N ASN A 346 -13.73 0.22 -14.84
CA ASN A 346 -13.75 -0.56 -16.07
C ASN A 346 -12.68 -0.14 -17.09
N TYR A 347 -11.89 0.88 -16.80
CA TYR A 347 -10.99 1.50 -17.79
C TYR A 347 -9.54 1.51 -17.37
N THR A 348 -9.24 1.36 -16.08
CA THR A 348 -7.85 1.42 -15.57
C THR A 348 -7.28 0.05 -15.26
N LEU A 349 -6.27 -0.37 -16.00
CA LEU A 349 -5.41 -1.51 -15.66
C LEU A 349 -4.38 -1.06 -14.62
N ARG A 350 -4.26 -1.79 -13.50
CA ARG A 350 -3.28 -1.52 -12.44
C ARG A 350 -2.15 -2.53 -12.46
N LEU A 351 -0.92 -2.05 -12.51
CA LEU A 351 0.29 -2.86 -12.52
C LEU A 351 1.07 -2.59 -11.23
N LEU A 352 1.25 -3.62 -10.44
CA LEU A 352 1.84 -3.60 -9.10
C LEU A 352 2.78 -4.82 -8.90
N PRO A 353 3.73 -5.11 -9.84
CA PRO A 353 4.61 -6.26 -9.73
C PRO A 353 5.53 -6.15 -8.51
N ALA A 354 6.26 -7.19 -8.16
CA ALA A 354 7.28 -7.15 -7.12
C ALA A 354 8.38 -6.12 -7.44
N LEU A 355 9.07 -5.59 -6.41
CA LEU A 355 10.08 -4.54 -6.57
C LEU A 355 11.33 -5.03 -7.31
N ASN A 356 11.59 -6.32 -7.28
CA ASN A 356 12.68 -7.00 -7.99
C ASN A 356 12.29 -7.45 -9.42
N PHE A 357 11.15 -6.97 -9.94
CA PHE A 357 10.71 -7.22 -11.31
C PHE A 357 11.77 -6.70 -12.29
N SER A 358 12.23 -7.56 -13.22
CA SER A 358 13.34 -7.23 -14.10
C SER A 358 12.91 -6.52 -15.40
N LEU A 359 13.87 -5.91 -16.10
CA LEU A 359 13.63 -5.34 -17.44
C LEU A 359 13.21 -6.39 -18.46
N GLU A 360 13.77 -7.60 -18.39
CA GLU A 360 13.41 -8.71 -19.26
C GLU A 360 11.95 -9.13 -19.03
N GLU A 361 11.53 -9.21 -17.78
CA GLU A 361 10.13 -9.50 -17.43
C GLU A 361 9.20 -8.37 -17.87
N ALA A 362 9.63 -7.13 -17.77
CA ALA A 362 8.89 -5.96 -18.25
C ALA A 362 8.70 -6.00 -19.78
N GLN A 363 9.73 -6.36 -20.54
CA GLN A 363 9.65 -6.58 -21.99
C GLN A 363 8.71 -7.74 -22.35
N LEU A 364 8.79 -8.84 -21.59
CA LEU A 364 7.89 -9.98 -21.77
C LEU A 364 6.43 -9.57 -21.51
N PHE A 365 6.17 -8.83 -20.41
CA PHE A 365 4.84 -8.30 -20.13
C PHE A 365 4.30 -7.43 -21.27
N LEU A 366 5.09 -6.49 -21.77
CA LEU A 366 4.70 -5.62 -22.90
C LEU A 366 4.39 -6.41 -24.18
N LYS A 367 5.14 -7.48 -24.44
CA LYS A 367 4.84 -8.38 -25.56
C LYS A 367 3.47 -9.07 -25.37
N LYS A 368 3.22 -9.61 -24.20
CA LYS A 368 1.94 -10.26 -23.85
C LYS A 368 0.77 -9.28 -23.90
N LEU A 369 0.92 -8.07 -23.37
CA LEU A 369 -0.09 -7.03 -23.46
C LEU A 369 -0.41 -6.64 -24.91
N LYS A 370 0.62 -6.47 -25.74
CA LYS A 370 0.43 -6.20 -27.19
C LYS A 370 -0.31 -7.34 -27.91
N ASN A 371 -0.07 -8.60 -27.55
CA ASN A 371 -0.80 -9.74 -28.08
C ASN A 371 -2.27 -9.72 -27.65
N ALA A 372 -2.51 -9.49 -26.35
CA ALA A 372 -3.87 -9.41 -25.80
C ALA A 372 -4.71 -8.30 -26.48
N LEU A 373 -4.12 -7.12 -26.69
CA LEU A 373 -4.77 -6.01 -27.39
C LEU A 373 -5.12 -6.30 -28.85
N LYS A 374 -4.30 -7.09 -29.56
CA LYS A 374 -4.60 -7.48 -30.95
C LYS A 374 -5.75 -8.46 -31.08
N ASN A 375 -5.99 -9.27 -30.07
CA ASN A 375 -7.05 -10.29 -30.07
C ASN A 375 -8.42 -9.72 -29.71
N GLU A 376 -8.52 -8.43 -29.35
CA GLU A 376 -9.76 -7.70 -29.09
C GLU A 376 -10.32 -7.00 -30.36
N GLY A 377 -9.57 -6.90 -31.43
CA GLY A 377 -9.97 -6.33 -32.75
C GLY A 377 -10.34 -7.46 -33.69
#